data_ab78de019a5a06d0dc3c42d99a5e5b7e
#
_entry.id   ab78de019a5a06d0dc3c42d99a5e5b7e
#
_cell.length_a   1.000
_cell.length_b   1.000
_cell.length_c   1.000
_cell.angle_alpha   90.00
_cell.angle_beta   90.00
_cell.angle_gamma   90.00
#
_symmetry.space_group_name_H-M   'P 1'
#
loop_
_entity.id
_entity.type
_entity.pdbx_description
1 polymer ?
#
loop_
_entity_poly.entity_id
_entity_poly.type
_entity_poly.pdbx_seq_one_letter_code
_entity_poly.pdbx_strand_id
1 'polypeptide(L)'
;SNNNSATENVYEKLSSPKYNLGFVAATLGSSKNKKIFVEHQDAAYPDFSSWKTEDDPSVLQKGIAEQSSQLKSVFDKQEKLACLRQELSQLVTEQEYFNQYVKESDVHTDSIKFKKKLSSKQWMVLWQECQLISEEKRAIGFWFKIKALFKYGVTDWGIYKQDISKIITTFQAMYYRAKQAELSAEIVDIEKYLNSVNKNLLEDLCNQSMVVLKDKLARKYEGNSSRKTFSEDNLWKEPYDVLAEYPVILSTTFSSR
;
A
#
# COMPACT_ATOMS: atom_id res chain seq x y z
N SER A 1 26.67 -6.53 17.80
CA SER A 1 25.74 -7.59 17.53
C SER A 1 25.59 -7.79 16.03
N ASN A 2 25.78 -8.77 15.63
CA ASN A 2 25.36 -9.90 14.83
C ASN A 2 24.63 -9.61 13.49
N ASN A 3 25.17 -8.69 12.70
CA ASN A 3 24.84 -8.60 11.27
C ASN A 3 25.21 -9.93 10.54
N ASN A 4 26.13 -10.72 11.09
CA ASN A 4 26.50 -12.03 10.53
C ASN A 4 25.35 -13.05 10.66
N SER A 5 24.60 -13.07 11.76
CA SER A 5 23.46 -14.00 11.89
C SER A 5 22.30 -13.65 10.93
N ALA A 6 22.15 -12.39 10.55
CA ALA A 6 21.16 -12.02 9.53
C ALA A 6 21.55 -12.55 8.13
N THR A 7 22.84 -12.45 7.76
CA THR A 7 23.32 -13.01 6.48
C THR A 7 23.27 -14.53 6.49
N GLU A 8 23.56 -15.16 7.61
CA GLU A 8 23.46 -16.62 7.80
C GLU A 8 22.02 -17.11 7.68
N ASN A 9 21.04 -16.43 8.32
CA ASN A 9 19.62 -16.74 8.16
C ASN A 9 19.14 -16.64 6.71
N VAL A 10 19.66 -15.66 5.94
CA VAL A 10 19.33 -15.57 4.51
C VAL A 10 19.91 -16.73 3.74
N TYR A 11 21.18 -17.09 3.99
CA TYR A 11 21.83 -18.23 3.37
C TYR A 11 21.13 -19.55 3.67
N GLU A 12 20.78 -19.78 4.94
CA GLU A 12 20.03 -20.97 5.37
C GLU A 12 18.67 -21.09 4.64
N LYS A 13 17.95 -19.96 4.51
CA LYS A 13 16.70 -19.92 3.76
C LYS A 13 16.91 -20.26 2.28
N LEU A 14 17.91 -19.66 1.64
CA LEU A 14 18.24 -19.96 0.23
C LEU A 14 18.63 -21.42 0.05
N SER A 15 19.37 -21.98 0.98
CA SER A 15 19.85 -23.37 0.98
C SER A 15 18.78 -24.39 1.38
N SER A 16 17.64 -23.93 1.92
CA SER A 16 16.57 -24.84 2.35
C SER A 16 16.05 -25.70 1.21
N PRO A 17 15.54 -26.93 1.49
CA PRO A 17 15.01 -27.82 0.45
C PRO A 17 13.88 -27.19 -0.40
N LYS A 18 13.15 -26.22 0.18
CA LYS A 18 12.09 -25.50 -0.53
C LYS A 18 12.65 -24.67 -1.70
N TYR A 19 13.77 -24.00 -1.49
CA TYR A 19 14.34 -23.09 -2.50
C TYR A 19 15.50 -23.73 -3.27
N ASN A 20 16.40 -24.40 -2.56
CA ASN A 20 17.62 -25.04 -3.11
C ASN A 20 18.48 -24.06 -3.93
N LEU A 21 18.60 -22.81 -3.44
CA LEU A 21 19.31 -21.71 -4.11
C LEU A 21 20.64 -21.35 -3.41
N GLY A 22 21.08 -22.13 -2.44
CA GLY A 22 22.33 -21.87 -1.72
C GLY A 22 23.55 -21.78 -2.63
N PHE A 23 23.55 -22.55 -3.72
CA PHE A 23 24.67 -22.59 -4.68
C PHE A 23 24.91 -21.28 -5.42
N VAL A 24 23.92 -20.37 -5.54
CA VAL A 24 24.09 -19.04 -6.17
C VAL A 24 24.59 -17.98 -5.19
N ALA A 25 24.77 -18.30 -3.91
CA ALA A 25 25.10 -17.36 -2.87
C ALA A 25 26.50 -17.59 -2.30
N ALA A 26 27.27 -16.52 -2.14
CA ALA A 26 28.55 -16.52 -1.45
C ALA A 26 28.47 -15.69 -0.16
N THR A 27 28.84 -16.29 0.98
CA THR A 27 28.89 -15.61 2.29
C THR A 27 30.25 -14.97 2.53
N LEU A 28 30.44 -13.71 2.14
CA LEU A 28 31.72 -13.02 2.16
C LEU A 28 31.84 -11.91 3.21
N GLY A 29 30.91 -11.89 4.19
CA GLY A 29 30.76 -10.80 5.16
C GLY A 29 31.87 -10.63 6.20
N SER A 30 32.65 -11.66 6.50
CA SER A 30 33.76 -11.60 7.46
C SER A 30 34.90 -12.52 7.02
N SER A 31 36.11 -12.32 7.55
CA SER A 31 37.24 -13.20 7.25
C SER A 31 36.95 -14.66 7.61
N LYS A 32 36.22 -14.88 8.71
CA LYS A 32 35.76 -16.23 9.09
C LYS A 32 34.80 -16.82 8.03
N ASN A 33 33.81 -16.05 7.61
CA ASN A 33 32.83 -16.49 6.61
C ASN A 33 33.48 -16.77 5.26
N LYS A 34 34.47 -15.92 4.85
CA LYS A 34 35.25 -16.15 3.63
C LYS A 34 36.00 -17.48 3.64
N LYS A 35 36.66 -17.79 4.77
CA LYS A 35 37.36 -19.10 4.91
C LYS A 35 36.38 -20.26 4.84
N ILE A 36 35.28 -20.19 5.60
CA ILE A 36 34.24 -21.25 5.57
C ILE A 36 33.67 -21.40 4.15
N PHE A 37 33.40 -20.28 3.46
CA PHE A 37 32.93 -20.30 2.07
C PHE A 37 33.93 -20.99 1.14
N VAL A 38 35.22 -20.63 1.23
CA VAL A 38 36.28 -21.22 0.38
C VAL A 38 36.46 -22.72 0.65
N GLU A 39 36.37 -23.15 1.89
CA GLU A 39 36.50 -24.56 2.28
C GLU A 39 35.32 -25.43 1.85
N HIS A 40 34.10 -24.84 1.74
CA HIS A 40 32.86 -25.57 1.48
C HIS A 40 32.27 -25.29 0.09
N GLN A 41 33.07 -24.77 -0.86
CA GLN A 41 32.62 -24.58 -2.23
C GLN A 41 32.38 -25.95 -2.92
N ASP A 42 31.20 -26.11 -3.50
CA ASP A 42 30.89 -27.27 -4.32
C ASP A 42 31.55 -27.11 -5.70
N ALA A 43 32.26 -28.16 -6.13
CA ALA A 43 32.85 -28.22 -7.47
C ALA A 43 31.84 -28.64 -8.56
N ALA A 44 30.62 -28.97 -8.17
CA ALA A 44 29.55 -29.41 -9.08
C ALA A 44 28.28 -28.51 -8.88
N TYR A 45 27.52 -28.36 -9.94
CA TYR A 45 26.21 -27.78 -9.87
C TYR A 45 25.17 -28.75 -9.33
N PRO A 46 24.08 -28.29 -8.71
CA PRO A 46 22.95 -29.14 -8.37
C PRO A 46 22.31 -29.76 -9.62
N ASP A 47 21.53 -30.83 -9.42
CA ASP A 47 20.70 -31.36 -10.50
C ASP A 47 19.55 -30.41 -10.83
N PHE A 48 19.55 -29.93 -12.07
CA PHE A 48 18.54 -29.00 -12.59
C PHE A 48 17.42 -29.69 -13.38
N SER A 49 17.39 -31.00 -13.45
CA SER A 49 16.43 -31.76 -14.28
C SER A 49 14.96 -31.40 -13.94
N SER A 50 14.66 -31.19 -12.65
CA SER A 50 13.33 -30.86 -12.17
C SER A 50 13.00 -29.35 -12.22
N TRP A 51 13.93 -28.49 -12.66
CA TRP A 51 13.77 -27.04 -12.65
C TRP A 51 13.26 -26.49 -13.98
N LYS A 52 13.36 -27.24 -15.03
CA LYS A 52 12.89 -26.83 -16.35
C LYS A 52 11.38 -26.89 -16.41
N THR A 53 10.78 -25.83 -16.94
CA THR A 53 9.35 -25.82 -17.25
C THR A 53 9.11 -25.97 -18.74
N GLU A 54 8.01 -26.62 -19.10
CA GLU A 54 7.52 -26.72 -20.47
C GLU A 54 6.68 -25.49 -20.84
N ASP A 55 6.27 -24.69 -19.84
CA ASP A 55 5.48 -23.50 -20.05
C ASP A 55 6.28 -22.43 -20.81
N ASP A 56 5.59 -21.69 -21.67
CA ASP A 56 6.19 -20.55 -22.37
C ASP A 56 6.63 -19.47 -21.35
N PRO A 57 7.93 -19.16 -21.28
CA PRO A 57 8.45 -18.16 -20.36
C PRO A 57 7.79 -16.79 -20.50
N SER A 58 7.31 -16.43 -21.70
CA SER A 58 6.64 -15.15 -21.97
C SER A 58 5.27 -15.09 -21.30
N VAL A 59 4.53 -16.21 -21.30
CA VAL A 59 3.22 -16.33 -20.65
C VAL A 59 3.38 -16.25 -19.12
N LEU A 60 4.36 -16.97 -18.58
CA LEU A 60 4.64 -16.93 -17.13
C LEU A 60 5.06 -15.53 -16.68
N GLN A 61 5.93 -14.84 -17.44
CA GLN A 61 6.35 -13.47 -17.10
C GLN A 61 5.19 -12.48 -17.15
N LYS A 62 4.28 -12.63 -18.12
CA LYS A 62 3.06 -11.81 -18.20
C LYS A 62 2.16 -12.06 -17.00
N GLY A 63 1.93 -13.30 -16.62
CA GLY A 63 1.16 -13.66 -15.42
C GLY A 63 1.76 -13.05 -14.13
N ILE A 64 3.08 -13.14 -13.97
CA ILE A 64 3.80 -12.52 -12.85
C ILE A 64 3.61 -11.00 -12.82
N ALA A 65 3.70 -10.32 -13.98
CA ALA A 65 3.52 -8.89 -14.07
C ALA A 65 2.09 -8.47 -13.70
N GLU A 66 1.08 -9.21 -14.16
CA GLU A 66 -0.33 -8.98 -13.83
C GLU A 66 -0.59 -9.18 -12.32
N GLN A 67 -0.12 -10.28 -11.74
CA GLN A 67 -0.25 -10.56 -10.30
C GLN A 67 0.50 -9.52 -9.45
N SER A 68 1.68 -9.10 -9.85
CA SER A 68 2.45 -8.06 -9.19
C SER A 68 1.72 -6.72 -9.19
N SER A 69 1.10 -6.35 -10.33
CA SER A 69 0.27 -5.13 -10.44
C SER A 69 -0.97 -5.22 -9.55
N GLN A 70 -1.61 -6.38 -9.51
CA GLN A 70 -2.76 -6.62 -8.64
C GLN A 70 -2.38 -6.51 -7.16
N LEU A 71 -1.25 -7.12 -6.77
CA LEU A 71 -0.75 -7.06 -5.40
C LEU A 71 -0.42 -5.63 -4.97
N LYS A 72 0.19 -4.84 -5.85
CA LYS A 72 0.41 -3.40 -5.61
C LYS A 72 -0.90 -2.67 -5.37
N SER A 73 -1.92 -2.91 -6.21
CA SER A 73 -3.25 -2.31 -6.03
C SER A 73 -3.89 -2.69 -4.68
N VAL A 74 -3.64 -3.91 -4.20
CA VAL A 74 -4.11 -4.35 -2.86
C VAL A 74 -3.45 -3.52 -1.76
N PHE A 75 -2.13 -3.34 -1.81
CA PHE A 75 -1.41 -2.53 -0.82
C PHE A 75 -1.85 -1.07 -0.84
N ASP A 76 -1.94 -0.46 -2.04
CA ASP A 76 -2.41 0.93 -2.18
C ASP A 76 -3.82 1.13 -1.58
N LYS A 77 -4.71 0.14 -1.77
CA LYS A 77 -6.07 0.17 -1.19
C LYS A 77 -6.08 -0.08 0.32
N GLN A 78 -5.19 -0.92 0.85
CA GLN A 78 -5.06 -1.12 2.30
C GLN A 78 -4.56 0.15 2.99
N GLU A 79 -3.58 0.84 2.41
CA GLU A 79 -3.10 2.13 2.90
C GLU A 79 -4.21 3.19 2.88
N LYS A 80 -4.92 3.29 1.76
CA LYS A 80 -6.07 4.20 1.63
C LYS A 80 -7.15 3.90 2.66
N LEU A 81 -7.46 2.63 2.89
CA LEU A 81 -8.43 2.21 3.91
C LEU A 81 -8.02 2.66 5.32
N ALA A 82 -6.74 2.52 5.66
CA ALA A 82 -6.22 2.99 6.95
C ALA A 82 -6.39 4.51 7.11
N CYS A 83 -6.05 5.29 6.07
CA CYS A 83 -6.23 6.74 6.06
C CYS A 83 -7.70 7.14 6.20
N LEU A 84 -8.61 6.50 5.45
CA LEU A 84 -10.05 6.80 5.51
C LEU A 84 -10.65 6.47 6.88
N ARG A 85 -10.25 5.37 7.51
CA ARG A 85 -10.67 5.01 8.87
C ARG A 85 -10.20 6.02 9.89
N GLN A 86 -8.96 6.50 9.76
CA GLN A 86 -8.44 7.55 10.62
C GLN A 86 -9.21 8.87 10.44
N GLU A 87 -9.46 9.29 9.18
CA GLU A 87 -10.25 10.48 8.86
C GLU A 87 -11.68 10.38 9.42
N LEU A 88 -12.32 9.21 9.28
CA LEU A 88 -13.65 8.97 9.84
C LEU A 88 -13.65 9.06 11.36
N SER A 89 -12.65 8.50 12.04
CA SER A 89 -12.52 8.59 13.50
C SER A 89 -12.37 10.03 13.98
N GLN A 90 -11.53 10.83 13.30
CA GLN A 90 -11.36 12.25 13.60
C GLN A 90 -12.68 13.02 13.38
N LEU A 91 -13.35 12.76 12.25
CA LEU A 91 -14.64 13.40 11.94
C LEU A 91 -15.71 13.10 12.99
N VAL A 92 -15.79 11.86 13.47
CA VAL A 92 -16.72 11.45 14.53
C VAL A 92 -16.45 12.23 15.82
N THR A 93 -15.18 12.34 16.21
CA THR A 93 -14.78 13.10 17.39
C THR A 93 -15.14 14.60 17.26
N GLU A 94 -14.86 15.19 16.10
CA GLU A 94 -15.25 16.58 15.82
C GLU A 94 -16.77 16.76 15.86
N GLN A 95 -17.52 15.82 15.31
CA GLN A 95 -18.98 15.84 15.32
C GLN A 95 -19.55 15.69 16.74
N GLU A 96 -18.93 14.94 17.63
CA GLU A 96 -19.33 14.82 19.02
C GLU A 96 -19.17 16.16 19.76
N TYR A 97 -18.03 16.84 19.60
CA TYR A 97 -17.83 18.20 20.16
C TYR A 97 -18.82 19.20 19.57
N PHE A 98 -19.08 19.14 18.27
CA PHE A 98 -20.09 19.98 17.63
C PHE A 98 -21.49 19.71 18.20
N ASN A 99 -21.89 18.47 18.37
CA ASN A 99 -23.18 18.10 18.92
C ASN A 99 -23.35 18.54 20.38
N GLN A 100 -22.25 18.50 21.16
CA GLN A 100 -22.24 19.04 22.51
C GLN A 100 -22.47 20.54 22.50
N TYR A 101 -21.73 21.30 21.68
CA TYR A 101 -21.92 22.73 21.49
C TYR A 101 -23.34 23.09 21.10
N VAL A 102 -23.96 22.35 20.16
CA VAL A 102 -25.33 22.55 19.73
C VAL A 102 -26.32 22.40 20.89
N LYS A 103 -26.13 21.37 21.72
CA LYS A 103 -26.97 21.10 22.90
C LYS A 103 -26.86 22.24 23.95
N GLU A 104 -25.62 22.69 24.23
CA GLU A 104 -25.38 23.76 25.22
C GLU A 104 -25.90 25.10 24.75
N SER A 105 -25.93 25.35 23.43
CA SER A 105 -26.39 26.60 22.82
C SER A 105 -27.92 26.68 22.62
N ASP A 106 -28.67 25.65 23.00
CA ASP A 106 -30.10 25.49 22.74
C ASP A 106 -30.51 25.74 21.27
N VAL A 107 -29.60 25.41 20.37
CA VAL A 107 -29.81 25.53 18.93
C VAL A 107 -30.36 24.21 18.40
N HIS A 108 -31.61 24.15 18.04
CA HIS A 108 -32.18 23.03 17.35
C HIS A 108 -31.76 23.03 15.89
N THR A 109 -31.08 21.95 15.44
CA THR A 109 -30.75 21.74 14.03
C THR A 109 -31.93 21.06 13.35
N ASP A 110 -32.67 21.80 12.54
CA ASP A 110 -33.79 21.27 11.78
C ASP A 110 -33.34 20.45 10.58
N SER A 111 -34.16 19.49 10.17
CA SER A 111 -33.95 18.77 8.92
C SER A 111 -34.31 19.68 7.74
N ILE A 112 -33.34 19.97 6.90
CA ILE A 112 -33.55 20.79 5.69
C ILE A 112 -34.15 19.94 4.57
N LYS A 113 -35.16 20.46 3.87
CA LYS A 113 -35.69 19.86 2.65
C LYS A 113 -34.84 20.26 1.43
N PHE A 114 -34.37 19.26 0.68
CA PHE A 114 -33.59 19.47 -0.54
C PHE A 114 -34.02 18.47 -1.61
N LYS A 115 -33.95 18.89 -2.89
CA LYS A 115 -34.37 18.05 -4.03
C LYS A 115 -33.33 17.02 -4.46
N LYS A 116 -32.06 17.24 -4.15
CA LYS A 116 -30.96 16.36 -4.52
C LYS A 116 -30.01 16.16 -3.35
N LYS A 117 -29.41 14.98 -3.25
CA LYS A 117 -28.36 14.69 -2.27
C LYS A 117 -27.13 15.57 -2.58
N LEU A 118 -26.73 16.41 -1.62
CA LEU A 118 -25.54 17.22 -1.72
C LEU A 118 -24.32 16.47 -1.16
N SER A 119 -23.16 16.73 -1.78
CA SER A 119 -21.88 16.26 -1.24
C SER A 119 -21.46 17.09 -0.02
N SER A 120 -20.57 16.53 0.80
CA SER A 120 -19.96 17.26 1.92
C SER A 120 -19.33 18.56 1.48
N LYS A 121 -18.62 18.57 0.35
CA LYS A 121 -18.02 19.78 -0.24
C LYS A 121 -19.05 20.85 -0.57
N GLN A 122 -20.23 20.47 -1.07
CA GLN A 122 -21.29 21.41 -1.37
C GLN A 122 -21.92 22.01 -0.10
N TRP A 123 -22.10 21.19 0.95
CA TRP A 123 -22.54 21.68 2.25
C TRP A 123 -21.51 22.59 2.91
N MET A 124 -20.22 22.28 2.79
CA MET A 124 -19.15 23.14 3.28
C MET A 124 -19.19 24.52 2.64
N VAL A 125 -19.37 24.61 1.33
CA VAL A 125 -19.48 25.89 0.62
C VAL A 125 -20.66 26.72 1.12
N LEU A 126 -21.85 26.10 1.28
CA LEU A 126 -23.02 26.80 1.82
C LEU A 126 -22.80 27.29 3.25
N TRP A 127 -22.19 26.45 4.09
CA TRP A 127 -21.82 26.82 5.47
C TRP A 127 -20.86 28.00 5.50
N GLN A 128 -19.75 27.93 4.75
CA GLN A 128 -18.75 29.00 4.70
C GLN A 128 -19.33 30.33 4.17
N GLU A 129 -20.17 30.30 3.13
CA GLU A 129 -20.83 31.49 2.61
C GLU A 129 -21.76 32.13 3.65
N CYS A 130 -22.50 31.34 4.41
CA CYS A 130 -23.33 31.88 5.52
C CYS A 130 -22.48 32.44 6.65
N GLN A 131 -21.34 31.82 6.96
CA GLN A 131 -20.41 32.32 7.97
C GLN A 131 -19.84 33.68 7.59
N LEU A 132 -19.39 33.85 6.33
CA LEU A 132 -18.93 35.16 5.82
C LEU A 132 -20.02 36.24 5.88
N ILE A 133 -21.27 35.91 5.50
CA ILE A 133 -22.38 36.84 5.59
C ILE A 133 -22.61 37.28 7.05
N SER A 134 -22.48 36.35 8.02
CA SER A 134 -22.61 36.62 9.44
C SER A 134 -21.50 37.52 9.96
N GLU A 135 -20.25 37.25 9.59
CA GLU A 135 -19.08 38.08 9.98
C GLU A 135 -19.17 39.50 9.47
N GLU A 136 -19.70 39.68 8.25
CA GLU A 136 -19.96 41.01 7.67
C GLU A 136 -21.23 41.68 8.21
N LYS A 137 -21.92 41.06 9.19
CA LYS A 137 -23.17 41.53 9.77
C LYS A 137 -24.26 41.84 8.72
N ARG A 138 -24.27 41.14 7.62
CA ARG A 138 -25.26 41.26 6.54
C ARG A 138 -26.40 40.26 6.73
N ALA A 139 -27.58 40.60 6.24
CA ALA A 139 -28.67 39.64 6.12
C ALA A 139 -28.47 38.73 4.90
N ILE A 140 -28.99 37.48 4.97
CA ILE A 140 -28.98 36.55 3.84
C ILE A 140 -29.79 37.15 2.68
N GLY A 141 -29.08 37.56 1.64
CA GLY A 141 -29.66 38.25 0.48
C GLY A 141 -30.47 37.29 -0.42
N PHE A 142 -31.33 37.87 -1.25
CA PHE A 142 -32.16 37.16 -2.19
C PHE A 142 -31.35 36.31 -3.16
N TRP A 143 -30.22 36.79 -3.65
CA TRP A 143 -29.34 36.08 -4.58
C TRP A 143 -28.72 34.81 -3.97
N PHE A 144 -28.39 34.81 -2.70
CA PHE A 144 -27.94 33.60 -2.01
C PHE A 144 -29.05 32.54 -2.00
N LYS A 145 -30.28 32.91 -1.69
CA LYS A 145 -31.43 32.02 -1.65
C LYS A 145 -31.70 31.39 -3.04
N ILE A 146 -31.63 32.20 -4.09
CA ILE A 146 -31.76 31.76 -5.48
C ILE A 146 -30.63 30.74 -5.83
N LYS A 147 -29.38 31.07 -5.52
CA LYS A 147 -28.24 30.18 -5.72
C LYS A 147 -28.40 28.87 -4.96
N ALA A 148 -28.80 28.93 -3.69
CA ALA A 148 -29.04 27.75 -2.87
C ALA A 148 -30.15 26.87 -3.44
N LEU A 149 -31.20 27.44 -3.98
CA LEU A 149 -32.29 26.70 -4.61
C LEU A 149 -31.82 26.05 -5.93
N PHE A 150 -31.30 26.84 -6.88
CA PHE A 150 -31.01 26.31 -8.23
C PHE A 150 -29.74 25.49 -8.32
N LYS A 151 -28.67 25.91 -7.66
CA LYS A 151 -27.38 25.22 -7.70
C LYS A 151 -27.33 24.03 -6.76
N TYR A 152 -27.85 24.20 -5.54
CA TYR A 152 -27.75 23.20 -4.48
C TYR A 152 -29.07 22.46 -4.21
N GLY A 153 -30.18 22.94 -4.74
CA GLY A 153 -31.49 22.30 -4.58
C GLY A 153 -32.06 22.39 -3.17
N VAL A 154 -31.64 23.40 -2.40
CA VAL A 154 -32.23 23.67 -1.07
C VAL A 154 -33.60 24.31 -1.28
N THR A 155 -34.67 23.53 -1.00
CA THR A 155 -36.06 23.94 -1.25
C THR A 155 -36.73 24.48 0.00
N ASP A 156 -36.13 24.35 1.15
CA ASP A 156 -36.66 24.81 2.40
C ASP A 156 -36.45 26.31 2.58
N TRP A 157 -37.47 27.12 2.19
CA TRP A 157 -37.43 28.56 2.39
C TRP A 157 -37.65 28.97 3.86
N GLY A 158 -38.18 28.07 4.69
CA GLY A 158 -38.40 28.29 6.10
C GLY A 158 -37.11 28.52 6.89
N ILE A 159 -36.01 27.85 6.45
CA ILE A 159 -34.71 28.02 7.09
C ILE A 159 -34.21 29.49 7.08
N TYR A 160 -34.51 30.26 6.02
CA TYR A 160 -34.06 31.62 5.87
C TYR A 160 -34.84 32.64 6.73
N LYS A 161 -35.86 32.19 7.48
CA LYS A 161 -36.57 32.99 8.49
C LYS A 161 -35.95 32.88 9.88
N GLN A 162 -35.04 31.93 10.04
CA GLN A 162 -34.33 31.69 11.29
C GLN A 162 -33.13 32.64 11.41
N ASP A 163 -32.59 32.72 12.63
CA ASP A 163 -31.34 33.42 12.88
C ASP A 163 -30.20 32.83 12.05
N ILE A 164 -29.29 33.70 11.57
CA ILE A 164 -28.18 33.27 10.72
C ILE A 164 -27.26 32.23 11.41
N SER A 165 -27.10 32.32 12.74
CA SER A 165 -26.36 31.38 13.54
C SER A 165 -26.97 29.97 13.48
N LYS A 166 -28.30 29.86 13.51
CA LYS A 166 -29.00 28.58 13.35
C LYS A 166 -28.83 28.00 11.96
N ILE A 167 -28.83 28.85 10.93
CA ILE A 167 -28.62 28.41 9.55
C ILE A 167 -27.18 27.87 9.38
N ILE A 168 -26.18 28.55 9.91
CA ILE A 168 -24.77 28.13 9.93
C ILE A 168 -24.64 26.76 10.59
N THR A 169 -25.17 26.62 11.81
CA THR A 169 -25.14 25.39 12.59
C THR A 169 -25.83 24.21 11.84
N THR A 170 -26.97 24.52 11.20
CA THR A 170 -27.70 23.49 10.41
C THR A 170 -26.89 23.05 9.19
N PHE A 171 -26.29 23.96 8.44
CA PHE A 171 -25.45 23.58 7.28
C PHE A 171 -24.17 22.83 7.72
N GLN A 172 -23.59 23.20 8.85
CA GLN A 172 -22.48 22.49 9.45
C GLN A 172 -22.88 21.06 9.87
N ALA A 173 -24.03 20.86 10.48
CA ALA A 173 -24.56 19.55 10.81
C ALA A 173 -24.75 18.68 9.54
N MET A 174 -25.26 19.27 8.46
CA MET A 174 -25.44 18.59 7.18
C MET A 174 -24.10 18.22 6.52
N TYR A 175 -23.08 19.08 6.68
CA TYR A 175 -21.71 18.76 6.25
C TYR A 175 -21.18 17.50 6.95
N TYR A 176 -21.25 17.44 8.29
CA TYR A 176 -20.78 16.27 9.04
C TYR A 176 -21.49 14.98 8.62
N ARG A 177 -22.82 15.03 8.48
CA ARG A 177 -23.61 13.88 8.03
C ARG A 177 -23.24 13.41 6.63
N ALA A 178 -23.07 14.34 5.69
CA ALA A 178 -22.69 14.03 4.32
C ALA A 178 -21.27 13.47 4.25
N LYS A 179 -20.31 14.08 4.97
CA LYS A 179 -18.91 13.64 4.97
C LYS A 179 -18.76 12.26 5.60
N GLN A 180 -19.45 11.99 6.71
CA GLN A 180 -19.46 10.66 7.34
C GLN A 180 -20.03 9.60 6.39
N ALA A 181 -21.14 9.90 5.70
CA ALA A 181 -21.73 8.99 4.74
C ALA A 181 -20.81 8.70 3.54
N GLU A 182 -20.11 9.72 3.03
CA GLU A 182 -19.15 9.58 1.94
C GLU A 182 -17.96 8.69 2.36
N LEU A 183 -17.34 8.96 3.51
CA LEU A 183 -16.23 8.18 4.03
C LEU A 183 -16.64 6.72 4.29
N SER A 184 -17.81 6.53 4.91
CA SER A 184 -18.32 5.18 5.19
C SER A 184 -18.58 4.39 3.90
N ALA A 185 -19.14 5.02 2.87
CA ALA A 185 -19.38 4.38 1.59
C ALA A 185 -18.06 3.97 0.91
N GLU A 186 -17.07 4.87 0.91
CA GLU A 186 -15.76 4.58 0.32
C GLU A 186 -15.01 3.47 1.06
N ILE A 187 -15.08 3.43 2.39
CA ILE A 187 -14.55 2.35 3.23
C ILE A 187 -15.19 1.01 2.83
N VAL A 188 -16.52 0.96 2.74
CA VAL A 188 -17.25 -0.27 2.36
C VAL A 188 -16.83 -0.74 0.96
N ASP A 189 -16.71 0.16 0.00
CA ASP A 189 -16.30 -0.20 -1.37
C ASP A 189 -14.87 -0.78 -1.41
N ILE A 190 -13.93 -0.19 -0.66
CA ILE A 190 -12.57 -0.71 -0.57
C ILE A 190 -12.55 -2.07 0.14
N GLU A 191 -13.26 -2.22 1.25
CA GLU A 191 -13.35 -3.50 1.99
C GLU A 191 -13.94 -4.61 1.10
N LYS A 192 -14.98 -4.29 0.33
CA LYS A 192 -15.56 -5.24 -0.63
C LYS A 192 -14.55 -5.68 -1.68
N TYR A 193 -13.75 -4.74 -2.22
CA TYR A 193 -12.69 -5.06 -3.16
C TYR A 193 -11.63 -5.97 -2.51
N LEU A 194 -11.13 -5.61 -1.33
CA LEU A 194 -10.09 -6.38 -0.63
C LEU A 194 -10.57 -7.80 -0.28
N ASN A 195 -11.85 -7.96 0.06
CA ASN A 195 -12.45 -9.26 0.34
C ASN A 195 -12.66 -10.11 -0.93
N SER A 196 -12.71 -9.51 -2.12
CA SER A 196 -12.85 -10.21 -3.41
C SER A 196 -11.53 -10.70 -3.98
N VAL A 197 -10.39 -10.20 -3.49
CA VAL A 197 -9.06 -10.58 -3.98
C VAL A 197 -8.66 -11.96 -3.45
N ASN A 198 -7.96 -12.73 -4.29
CA ASN A 198 -7.39 -14.01 -3.89
C ASN A 198 -6.44 -13.83 -2.69
N LYS A 199 -6.74 -14.53 -1.60
CA LYS A 199 -5.94 -14.46 -0.36
C LYS A 199 -4.52 -15.02 -0.53
N ASN A 200 -4.34 -15.90 -1.50
CA ASN A 200 -3.05 -16.55 -1.78
C ASN A 200 -2.25 -15.81 -2.86
N LEU A 201 -2.69 -14.63 -3.31
CA LEU A 201 -2.07 -13.88 -4.41
C LEU A 201 -0.55 -13.71 -4.25
N LEU A 202 -0.09 -13.39 -3.03
CA LEU A 202 1.34 -13.26 -2.73
C LEU A 202 2.07 -14.59 -2.85
N GLU A 203 1.49 -15.66 -2.33
CA GLU A 203 2.08 -17.00 -2.39
C GLU A 203 2.13 -17.50 -3.83
N ASP A 204 1.06 -17.32 -4.59
CA ASP A 204 0.98 -17.68 -6.01
C ASP A 204 2.03 -16.92 -6.83
N LEU A 205 2.17 -15.60 -6.59
CA LEU A 205 3.19 -14.76 -7.23
C LEU A 205 4.61 -15.25 -6.90
N CYS A 206 4.88 -15.57 -5.62
CA CYS A 206 6.17 -16.09 -5.19
C CYS A 206 6.47 -17.43 -5.84
N ASN A 207 5.50 -18.33 -5.90
CA ASN A 207 5.67 -19.66 -6.49
C ASN A 207 5.93 -19.57 -8.00
N GLN A 208 5.16 -18.77 -8.74
CA GLN A 208 5.38 -18.57 -10.18
C GLN A 208 6.73 -17.89 -10.45
N SER A 209 7.09 -16.89 -9.66
CA SER A 209 8.41 -16.24 -9.78
C SER A 209 9.55 -17.22 -9.53
N MET A 210 9.38 -18.14 -8.58
CA MET A 210 10.37 -19.18 -8.30
C MET A 210 10.52 -20.18 -9.45
N VAL A 211 9.43 -20.58 -10.10
CA VAL A 211 9.46 -21.45 -11.29
C VAL A 211 10.27 -20.77 -12.40
N VAL A 212 9.98 -19.50 -12.71
CA VAL A 212 10.72 -18.77 -13.75
C VAL A 212 12.19 -18.59 -13.39
N LEU A 213 12.49 -18.29 -12.11
CA LEU A 213 13.87 -18.16 -11.65
C LEU A 213 14.65 -19.47 -11.80
N LYS A 214 14.07 -20.57 -11.35
CA LYS A 214 14.69 -21.91 -11.43
C LYS A 214 14.92 -22.33 -12.88
N ASP A 215 13.95 -22.15 -13.78
CA ASP A 215 14.12 -22.42 -15.20
C ASP A 215 15.26 -21.61 -15.81
N LYS A 216 15.34 -20.30 -15.51
CA LYS A 216 16.44 -19.45 -15.98
C LYS A 216 17.81 -19.89 -15.46
N LEU A 217 17.90 -20.28 -14.18
CA LEU A 217 19.13 -20.78 -13.59
C LEU A 217 19.53 -22.13 -14.21
N ALA A 218 18.58 -23.04 -14.39
CA ALA A 218 18.83 -24.31 -15.06
C ALA A 218 19.40 -24.11 -16.46
N ARG A 219 18.78 -23.25 -17.27
CA ARG A 219 19.29 -22.94 -18.65
C ARG A 219 20.64 -22.24 -18.64
N LYS A 220 20.89 -21.36 -17.65
CA LYS A 220 22.18 -20.67 -17.52
C LYS A 220 23.34 -21.61 -17.25
N TYR A 221 23.13 -22.60 -16.39
CA TYR A 221 24.17 -23.52 -15.93
C TYR A 221 24.17 -24.87 -16.66
N GLU A 222 23.20 -25.09 -17.53
CA GLU A 222 23.12 -26.33 -18.34
C GLU A 222 24.36 -26.44 -19.24
N GLY A 223 24.95 -27.63 -19.26
CA GLY A 223 26.15 -27.91 -20.06
C GLY A 223 27.48 -27.60 -19.40
N ASN A 224 27.46 -26.94 -18.23
CA ASN A 224 28.68 -26.78 -17.45
C ASN A 224 29.00 -28.04 -16.67
N SER A 225 30.12 -28.68 -17.00
CA SER A 225 30.56 -29.96 -16.41
C SER A 225 31.20 -29.78 -15.02
N SER A 226 31.71 -28.62 -14.73
CA SER A 226 32.37 -28.31 -13.47
C SER A 226 32.15 -26.84 -13.10
N ARG A 227 32.13 -26.58 -11.81
CA ARG A 227 31.98 -25.25 -11.22
C ARG A 227 33.34 -24.64 -10.92
N LYS A 228 33.52 -23.35 -11.19
CA LYS A 228 34.74 -22.63 -10.82
C LYS A 228 34.77 -22.42 -9.29
N THR A 229 35.86 -22.87 -8.67
CA THR A 229 36.13 -22.61 -7.25
C THR A 229 37.18 -21.54 -7.09
N PHE A 230 37.16 -20.84 -5.97
CA PHE A 230 38.02 -19.68 -5.71
C PHE A 230 38.84 -19.88 -4.43
N SER A 231 40.08 -19.43 -4.44
CA SER A 231 40.89 -19.25 -3.21
C SER A 231 40.54 -17.90 -2.54
N GLU A 232 40.95 -17.71 -1.29
CA GLU A 232 40.78 -16.41 -0.60
C GLU A 232 41.37 -15.26 -1.41
N ASP A 233 42.53 -15.46 -2.04
CA ASP A 233 43.21 -14.45 -2.88
C ASP A 233 42.40 -14.16 -4.15
N ASN A 234 41.84 -15.16 -4.80
CA ASN A 234 41.10 -15.01 -6.05
C ASN A 234 39.76 -14.30 -5.85
N LEU A 235 39.17 -14.36 -4.65
CA LEU A 235 37.96 -13.58 -4.34
C LEU A 235 38.15 -12.08 -4.57
N TRP A 236 39.37 -11.57 -4.43
CA TRP A 236 39.72 -10.15 -4.64
C TRP A 236 40.27 -9.86 -6.02
N LYS A 237 41.02 -10.82 -6.58
CA LYS A 237 41.67 -10.65 -7.89
C LYS A 237 40.72 -10.85 -9.07
N GLU A 238 39.68 -11.68 -8.86
CA GLU A 238 38.75 -12.11 -9.92
C GLU A 238 37.28 -11.80 -9.55
N PRO A 239 36.94 -10.56 -9.14
CA PRO A 239 35.62 -10.24 -8.61
C PRO A 239 34.48 -10.45 -9.62
N TYR A 240 34.74 -10.26 -10.91
CA TYR A 240 33.75 -10.48 -11.97
C TYR A 240 33.43 -11.97 -12.15
N ASP A 241 34.43 -12.84 -12.03
CA ASP A 241 34.23 -14.27 -12.12
C ASP A 241 33.48 -14.80 -10.89
N VAL A 242 33.81 -14.25 -9.71
CA VAL A 242 33.05 -14.57 -8.47
C VAL A 242 31.57 -14.18 -8.63
N LEU A 243 31.27 -12.98 -9.17
CA LEU A 243 29.90 -12.54 -9.40
C LEU A 243 29.19 -13.34 -10.50
N ALA A 244 29.93 -13.79 -11.51
CA ALA A 244 29.37 -14.64 -12.56
C ALA A 244 28.95 -16.01 -12.00
N GLU A 245 29.74 -16.56 -11.09
CA GLU A 245 29.48 -17.86 -10.47
C GLU A 245 28.49 -17.77 -9.28
N TYR A 246 28.65 -16.73 -8.45
CA TYR A 246 27.83 -16.45 -7.27
C TYR A 246 27.17 -15.08 -7.40
N PRO A 247 26.05 -14.96 -8.10
CA PRO A 247 25.37 -13.67 -8.33
C PRO A 247 24.78 -13.05 -7.05
N VAL A 248 24.71 -13.79 -5.95
CA VAL A 248 24.22 -13.30 -4.64
C VAL A 248 25.39 -13.26 -3.65
N ILE A 249 25.87 -12.06 -3.33
CA ILE A 249 26.90 -11.87 -2.31
C ILE A 249 26.25 -11.46 -0.99
N LEU A 250 26.41 -12.31 0.03
CA LEU A 250 25.92 -12.04 1.39
C LEU A 250 27.05 -11.43 2.23
N SER A 251 26.90 -10.17 2.57
CA SER A 251 27.87 -9.40 3.34
C SER A 251 27.19 -8.51 4.36
N THR A 252 27.93 -8.14 5.41
CA THR A 252 27.47 -7.11 6.33
C THR A 252 27.76 -5.72 5.77
N THR A 253 27.02 -4.70 6.19
CA THR A 253 27.24 -3.31 5.77
C THR A 253 28.64 -2.77 6.06
N PHE A 254 29.35 -3.32 7.06
CA PHE A 254 30.73 -2.99 7.37
C PHE A 254 31.78 -3.66 6.46
N SER A 255 31.43 -4.80 5.89
CA SER A 255 32.35 -5.60 5.07
C SER A 255 32.16 -5.37 3.56
N SER A 256 31.16 -4.58 3.18
CA SER A 256 30.87 -4.23 1.77
C SER A 256 31.54 -2.94 1.30
N ARG A 257 32.43 -2.36 2.13
CA ARG A 257 33.23 -1.17 1.81
C ARG A 257 34.57 -1.52 1.25
#